data_19d1c32d50c2201b28b88cabf3beafb1
#
_entry.id   19d1c32d50c2201b28b88cabf3beafb1
#
_cell.length_a   1.000
_cell.length_b   1.000
_cell.length_c   1.000
_cell.angle_alpha   90.00
_cell.angle_beta   90.00
_cell.angle_gamma   90.00
#
_symmetry.space_group_name_H-M   'P 1'
#
loop_
_entity.id
_entity.type
_entity.pdbx_description
1 polymer ?
#
loop_
_entity_poly.entity_id
_entity_poly.type
_entity_poly.pdbx_seq_one_letter_code
_entity_poly.pdbx_strand_id
1 'polypeptide(L)'
;MKKTLLFTLALIAVGCAVSDSVGRDGEARTTGRLVIAGGGLQADNSAVYQSVVDARAGDGPLCVVPTASSEPAASMERAVATLTGYGGVGSVKGLLISTEDPSQAQDSSIVAEVRTCSGFFFTGGSQSRIVDVFLPGGDTTEAYRALWQRWQEGAVVSGSSAGAAMMSRVMIAGGSSTDAVTHGVRLPDGDGVRIREGMGFFESGMLDQHFLARGRIGRILVSVLQEDSPQIGLGIDENTALVVDGDSAWVVGASGVVVVDGRSVQRTGPYRGLGLSINLVGAGDLLDLRTLTVQRERTKNPVPVTEASIELPEDPFARWAFLHLMVALASSSTREATFALSEASLRVAEDEGFSASMTGPTGGVEGTPAGFSAGPFKVDLLQGSAGN
;
A
#
# COMPACT_ATOMS: atom_id res chain seq x y z
N MET A 1 65.22 -43.65 -36.14
CA MET A 1 63.87 -44.14 -35.76
C MET A 1 63.43 -43.34 -34.54
N LYS A 2 62.67 -42.27 -34.75
CA LYS A 2 62.15 -41.44 -33.65
C LYS A 2 60.67 -41.81 -33.45
N LYS A 3 60.35 -42.33 -32.26
CA LYS A 3 58.96 -42.62 -31.86
C LYS A 3 58.40 -41.37 -31.21
N THR A 4 57.41 -40.77 -31.84
CA THR A 4 56.65 -39.64 -31.33
C THR A 4 55.52 -40.19 -30.45
N LEU A 5 55.52 -39.84 -29.18
CA LEU A 5 54.48 -40.21 -28.20
C LEU A 5 53.44 -39.09 -28.20
N LEU A 6 52.19 -39.34 -28.67
CA LEU A 6 51.05 -38.48 -28.56
C LEU A 6 50.47 -38.59 -27.15
N PHE A 7 50.49 -37.50 -26.39
CA PHE A 7 49.72 -37.36 -25.15
C PHE A 7 48.36 -36.79 -25.49
N THR A 8 47.34 -37.59 -25.32
CA THR A 8 45.93 -37.13 -25.43
C THR A 8 45.52 -36.57 -24.06
N LEU A 9 45.31 -35.25 -24.03
CA LEU A 9 44.83 -34.53 -22.84
C LEU A 9 43.29 -34.64 -22.85
N ALA A 10 42.72 -35.42 -21.93
CA ALA A 10 41.30 -35.51 -21.69
C ALA A 10 40.88 -34.33 -20.81
N LEU A 11 40.21 -33.33 -21.41
CA LEU A 11 39.52 -32.27 -20.65
C LEU A 11 38.26 -32.84 -20.03
N ILE A 12 38.27 -33.03 -18.71
CA ILE A 12 37.06 -33.32 -17.93
C ILE A 12 36.38 -31.96 -17.68
N ALA A 13 35.37 -31.65 -18.46
CA ALA A 13 34.47 -30.56 -18.18
C ALA A 13 33.54 -30.97 -17.04
N VAL A 14 33.81 -30.47 -15.83
CA VAL A 14 32.85 -30.54 -14.71
C VAL A 14 31.78 -29.50 -15.02
N GLY A 15 30.72 -29.90 -15.69
CA GLY A 15 29.51 -29.14 -15.82
C GLY A 15 28.79 -29.10 -14.46
N CYS A 16 28.84 -27.96 -13.78
CA CYS A 16 27.83 -27.65 -12.76
C CYS A 16 26.48 -27.57 -13.47
N ALA A 17 25.75 -28.68 -13.47
CA ALA A 17 24.32 -28.66 -13.77
C ALA A 17 23.65 -27.91 -12.61
N VAL A 18 23.34 -26.62 -12.84
CA VAL A 18 22.28 -25.96 -12.10
C VAL A 18 21.01 -26.70 -12.52
N SER A 19 20.55 -27.58 -11.66
CA SER A 19 19.25 -28.22 -11.84
C SER A 19 18.18 -27.14 -11.63
N ASP A 20 17.70 -26.56 -12.74
CA ASP A 20 16.39 -25.96 -12.77
C ASP A 20 15.37 -27.05 -12.43
N SER A 21 15.07 -27.18 -11.15
CA SER A 21 13.91 -27.92 -10.70
C SER A 21 12.68 -27.05 -11.00
N VAL A 22 12.29 -26.99 -12.28
CA VAL A 22 10.92 -26.69 -12.65
C VAL A 22 10.08 -27.86 -12.16
N GLY A 23 9.60 -27.77 -10.92
CA GLY A 23 8.55 -28.62 -10.40
C GLY A 23 7.32 -28.41 -11.28
N ARG A 24 7.06 -29.40 -12.14
CA ARG A 24 5.73 -29.60 -12.72
C ARG A 24 4.85 -30.07 -11.57
N ASP A 25 4.11 -29.14 -10.99
CA ASP A 25 2.75 -29.33 -10.48
C ASP A 25 2.32 -27.92 -10.01
N GLY A 26 1.36 -27.35 -10.73
CA GLY A 26 0.92 -25.97 -10.56
C GLY A 26 0.03 -25.76 -9.34
N GLU A 27 0.58 -25.94 -8.14
CA GLU A 27 0.09 -25.27 -6.95
C GLU A 27 0.92 -24.01 -6.77
N ALA A 28 0.36 -22.87 -7.18
CA ALA A 28 0.85 -21.58 -6.77
C ALA A 28 0.93 -21.61 -5.24
N ARG A 29 2.14 -21.41 -4.66
CA ARG A 29 2.30 -21.22 -3.22
C ARG A 29 1.42 -20.04 -2.85
N THR A 30 0.29 -20.29 -2.25
CA THR A 30 -0.62 -19.26 -1.75
C THR A 30 -0.07 -18.77 -0.44
N THR A 31 0.76 -17.71 -0.48
CA THR A 31 1.00 -16.92 0.71
C THR A 31 -0.33 -16.42 1.28
N GLY A 32 -0.37 -16.14 2.58
CA GLY A 32 -1.57 -15.57 3.20
C GLY A 32 -1.96 -14.25 2.53
N ARG A 33 -3.25 -13.94 2.56
CA ARG A 33 -3.77 -12.67 2.08
C ARG A 33 -3.22 -11.50 2.87
N LEU A 34 -3.20 -10.33 2.24
CA LEU A 34 -3.00 -9.07 2.95
C LEU A 34 -4.32 -8.31 3.01
N VAL A 35 -4.62 -7.69 4.16
CA VAL A 35 -5.72 -6.74 4.30
C VAL A 35 -5.14 -5.42 4.78
N ILE A 36 -4.97 -4.50 3.84
CA ILE A 36 -4.21 -3.27 3.98
C ILE A 36 -5.19 -2.12 4.18
N ALA A 37 -5.47 -1.75 5.44
CA ALA A 37 -6.46 -0.74 5.77
C ALA A 37 -5.82 0.65 5.94
N GLY A 38 -6.37 1.66 5.25
CA GLY A 38 -5.81 3.01 5.20
C GLY A 38 -5.89 3.80 6.52
N GLY A 39 -6.50 3.28 7.54
CA GLY A 39 -6.66 3.94 8.84
C GLY A 39 -8.05 4.53 9.03
N GLY A 40 -8.29 5.20 10.16
CA GLY A 40 -9.60 5.77 10.45
C GLY A 40 -10.75 4.75 10.41
N LEU A 41 -10.46 3.46 10.68
CA LEU A 41 -11.45 2.39 10.65
C LEU A 41 -12.54 2.63 11.71
N GLN A 42 -13.77 2.71 11.24
CA GLN A 42 -14.96 2.76 12.11
C GLN A 42 -15.29 1.34 12.57
N ALA A 43 -15.72 1.22 13.82
CA ALA A 43 -15.97 -0.09 14.45
C ALA A 43 -17.09 -0.90 13.75
N ASP A 44 -17.98 -0.25 13.03
CA ASP A 44 -19.09 -0.80 12.27
C ASP A 44 -18.76 -1.10 10.80
N ASN A 45 -17.51 -0.86 10.35
CA ASN A 45 -17.09 -1.21 8.98
C ASN A 45 -16.92 -2.73 8.81
N SER A 46 -18.06 -3.40 8.69
CA SER A 46 -18.12 -4.86 8.55
C SER A 46 -17.34 -5.37 7.33
N ALA A 47 -17.35 -4.62 6.23
CA ALA A 47 -16.67 -5.04 5.00
C ALA A 47 -15.14 -5.23 5.21
N VAL A 48 -14.49 -4.34 5.94
CA VAL A 48 -13.07 -4.44 6.25
C VAL A 48 -12.79 -5.50 7.29
N TYR A 49 -13.48 -5.47 8.44
CA TYR A 49 -13.22 -6.43 9.52
C TYR A 49 -13.56 -7.86 9.13
N GLN A 50 -14.64 -8.08 8.38
CA GLN A 50 -14.99 -9.40 7.89
C GLN A 50 -13.93 -9.93 6.90
N SER A 51 -13.38 -9.06 6.03
CA SER A 51 -12.29 -9.46 5.14
C SER A 51 -11.05 -9.95 5.91
N VAL A 52 -10.75 -9.36 7.08
CA VAL A 52 -9.66 -9.83 7.96
C VAL A 52 -9.99 -11.20 8.56
N VAL A 53 -11.20 -11.35 9.08
CA VAL A 53 -11.65 -12.57 9.76
C VAL A 53 -11.74 -13.75 8.79
N ASP A 54 -12.30 -13.53 7.59
CA ASP A 54 -12.49 -14.57 6.57
C ASP A 54 -11.18 -14.99 5.88
N ALA A 55 -10.14 -14.14 5.94
CA ALA A 55 -8.83 -14.45 5.38
C ALA A 55 -7.92 -15.27 6.31
N ARG A 56 -8.37 -15.62 7.52
CA ARG A 56 -7.62 -16.46 8.46
C ARG A 56 -7.36 -17.85 7.90
N ALA A 57 -6.20 -18.42 8.20
CA ALA A 57 -5.86 -19.79 7.83
C ALA A 57 -5.73 -20.71 9.05
N GLY A 58 -6.55 -21.76 9.07
CA GLY A 58 -6.59 -22.76 10.14
C GLY A 58 -7.40 -22.29 11.38
N ASP A 59 -7.32 -23.09 12.44
CA ASP A 59 -8.18 -22.94 13.64
C ASP A 59 -7.57 -22.05 14.73
N GLY A 60 -6.37 -21.49 14.51
CA GLY A 60 -5.70 -20.63 15.47
C GLY A 60 -6.40 -19.27 15.65
N PRO A 61 -6.03 -18.50 16.68
CA PRO A 61 -6.58 -17.17 16.88
C PRO A 61 -6.03 -16.17 15.85
N LEU A 62 -6.82 -15.12 15.55
CA LEU A 62 -6.30 -13.89 14.95
C LEU A 62 -5.55 -13.11 16.04
N CYS A 63 -4.28 -12.83 15.80
CA CYS A 63 -3.39 -12.21 16.78
C CYS A 63 -3.26 -10.70 16.55
N VAL A 64 -3.63 -9.90 17.53
CA VAL A 64 -3.51 -8.42 17.48
C VAL A 64 -2.14 -8.00 17.99
N VAL A 65 -1.41 -7.23 17.18
CA VAL A 65 -0.03 -6.77 17.45
C VAL A 65 -0.02 -5.24 17.57
N PRO A 66 0.15 -4.66 18.77
CA PRO A 66 -0.02 -3.23 19.03
C PRO A 66 1.26 -2.41 18.88
N THR A 67 2.33 -2.94 18.32
CA THR A 67 3.69 -2.38 18.33
C THR A 67 3.78 -0.93 17.85
N ALA A 68 2.91 -0.52 16.91
CA ALA A 68 2.89 0.86 16.42
C ALA A 68 2.41 1.89 17.45
N SER A 69 1.61 1.46 18.43
CA SER A 69 0.92 2.35 19.36
C SER A 69 1.87 2.96 20.40
N SER A 70 1.56 4.18 20.85
CA SER A 70 2.15 4.78 22.05
C SER A 70 1.51 4.25 23.34
N GLU A 71 0.35 3.61 23.23
CA GLU A 71 -0.41 2.99 24.31
C GLU A 71 -0.73 1.53 23.91
N PRO A 72 0.29 0.64 23.87
CA PRO A 72 0.14 -0.65 23.23
C PRO A 72 -0.94 -1.53 23.88
N ALA A 73 -1.00 -1.61 25.21
CA ALA A 73 -1.99 -2.41 25.92
C ALA A 73 -3.43 -1.96 25.60
N ALA A 74 -3.72 -0.66 25.71
CA ALA A 74 -5.06 -0.13 25.45
C ALA A 74 -5.43 -0.24 23.96
N SER A 75 -4.47 -0.07 23.05
CA SER A 75 -4.69 -0.26 21.61
C SER A 75 -5.01 -1.72 21.27
N MET A 76 -4.29 -2.65 21.89
CA MET A 76 -4.54 -4.08 21.76
C MET A 76 -5.93 -4.48 22.24
N GLU A 77 -6.31 -4.06 23.45
CA GLU A 77 -7.62 -4.38 24.04
C GLU A 77 -8.77 -3.88 23.15
N ARG A 78 -8.69 -2.64 22.64
CA ARG A 78 -9.72 -2.09 21.72
C ARG A 78 -9.81 -2.89 20.42
N ALA A 79 -8.70 -3.23 19.81
CA ALA A 79 -8.69 -3.99 18.56
C ALA A 79 -9.16 -5.45 18.76
N VAL A 80 -8.78 -6.10 19.87
CA VAL A 80 -9.27 -7.43 20.25
C VAL A 80 -10.78 -7.39 20.44
N ALA A 81 -11.31 -6.42 21.17
CA ALA A 81 -12.74 -6.28 21.39
C ALA A 81 -13.52 -6.11 20.07
N THR A 82 -13.04 -5.21 19.20
CA THR A 82 -13.68 -4.98 17.90
C THR A 82 -13.66 -6.23 17.02
N LEU A 83 -12.50 -6.85 16.84
CA LEU A 83 -12.34 -8.03 15.97
C LEU A 83 -13.08 -9.26 16.52
N THR A 84 -13.18 -9.40 17.86
CA THR A 84 -13.98 -10.46 18.49
C THR A 84 -15.47 -10.34 18.14
N GLY A 85 -15.97 -9.10 17.95
CA GLY A 85 -17.34 -8.87 17.49
C GLY A 85 -17.62 -9.46 16.10
N TYR A 86 -16.60 -9.59 15.25
CA TYR A 86 -16.71 -10.18 13.91
C TYR A 86 -16.31 -11.66 13.86
N GLY A 87 -15.27 -12.05 14.60
CA GLY A 87 -14.70 -13.39 14.55
C GLY A 87 -15.24 -14.38 15.60
N GLY A 88 -16.02 -13.90 16.55
CA GLY A 88 -16.54 -14.70 17.67
C GLY A 88 -15.60 -14.77 18.88
N VAL A 89 -16.15 -15.17 20.01
CA VAL A 89 -15.43 -15.30 21.29
C VAL A 89 -14.32 -16.34 21.18
N GLY A 90 -13.12 -16.01 21.67
CA GLY A 90 -11.95 -16.90 21.65
C GLY A 90 -11.23 -16.98 20.32
N SER A 91 -11.74 -16.34 19.25
CA SER A 91 -11.11 -16.31 17.93
C SER A 91 -10.03 -15.23 17.76
N VAL A 92 -9.91 -14.32 18.72
CA VAL A 92 -8.96 -13.19 18.69
C VAL A 92 -8.14 -13.15 19.98
N LYS A 93 -6.84 -12.90 19.85
CA LYS A 93 -5.89 -12.83 20.97
C LYS A 93 -4.96 -11.63 20.80
N GLY A 94 -4.60 -11.00 21.91
CA GLY A 94 -3.54 -9.97 21.91
C GLY A 94 -2.15 -10.61 22.00
N LEU A 95 -1.18 -10.05 21.27
CA LEU A 95 0.26 -10.31 21.39
C LEU A 95 0.94 -8.99 21.74
N LEU A 96 1.25 -8.79 23.00
CA LEU A 96 1.84 -7.54 23.48
C LEU A 96 3.35 -7.51 23.11
N ILE A 97 3.66 -7.19 21.87
CA ILE A 97 5.01 -6.89 21.38
C ILE A 97 5.07 -5.39 21.14
N SER A 98 5.96 -4.68 21.83
CA SER A 98 5.97 -3.22 21.83
C SER A 98 7.37 -2.61 21.95
N THR A 99 7.46 -1.30 21.73
CA THR A 99 8.71 -0.55 21.98
C THR A 99 9.03 -0.34 23.47
N GLU A 100 8.07 -0.62 24.35
CA GLU A 100 8.30 -0.56 25.82
C GLU A 100 9.20 -1.72 26.28
N ASP A 101 9.08 -2.88 25.61
CA ASP A 101 9.96 -4.04 25.79
C ASP A 101 10.21 -4.73 24.45
N PRO A 102 11.18 -4.25 23.64
CA PRO A 102 11.50 -4.86 22.35
C PRO A 102 12.02 -6.30 22.44
N SER A 103 12.50 -6.74 23.63
CA SER A 103 13.00 -8.10 23.83
C SER A 103 11.91 -9.16 23.67
N GLN A 104 10.64 -8.78 23.79
CA GLN A 104 9.47 -9.63 23.51
C GLN A 104 9.50 -10.24 22.09
N ALA A 105 10.12 -9.55 21.12
CA ALA A 105 10.27 -10.06 19.76
C ALA A 105 11.28 -11.21 19.64
N GLN A 106 12.06 -11.50 20.72
CA GLN A 106 13.00 -12.61 20.82
C GLN A 106 12.56 -13.64 21.87
N ASP A 107 11.49 -13.36 22.65
CA ASP A 107 11.02 -14.24 23.70
C ASP A 107 10.42 -15.53 23.11
N SER A 108 10.94 -16.68 23.55
CA SER A 108 10.53 -17.98 23.02
C SER A 108 9.07 -18.33 23.27
N SER A 109 8.47 -17.83 24.36
CA SER A 109 7.05 -18.02 24.66
C SER A 109 6.16 -17.22 23.73
N ILE A 110 6.53 -15.97 23.47
CA ILE A 110 5.84 -15.10 22.49
C ILE A 110 5.98 -15.69 21.09
N VAL A 111 7.18 -16.12 20.70
CA VAL A 111 7.42 -16.76 19.39
C VAL A 111 6.58 -18.03 19.22
N ALA A 112 6.45 -18.85 20.29
CA ALA A 112 5.58 -20.01 20.26
C ALA A 112 4.10 -19.62 20.06
N GLU A 113 3.64 -18.54 20.66
CA GLU A 113 2.30 -18.00 20.44
C GLU A 113 2.11 -17.50 18.98
N VAL A 114 3.06 -16.76 18.43
CA VAL A 114 3.04 -16.31 17.03
C VAL A 114 2.84 -17.49 16.07
N ARG A 115 3.47 -18.63 16.33
CA ARG A 115 3.32 -19.84 15.51
C ARG A 115 1.94 -20.46 15.54
N THR A 116 1.11 -20.15 16.52
CA THR A 116 -0.29 -20.63 16.61
C THR A 116 -1.30 -19.74 15.90
N CYS A 117 -0.90 -18.52 15.51
CA CYS A 117 -1.84 -17.54 14.94
C CYS A 117 -2.32 -17.96 13.54
N SER A 118 -3.61 -17.83 13.29
CA SER A 118 -4.24 -17.99 11.97
C SER A 118 -4.18 -16.73 11.12
N GLY A 119 -3.74 -15.62 11.71
CA GLY A 119 -3.56 -14.33 11.11
C GLY A 119 -3.08 -13.29 12.10
N PHE A 120 -2.72 -12.12 11.58
CA PHE A 120 -2.18 -11.00 12.36
C PHE A 120 -2.88 -9.71 12.00
N PHE A 121 -3.20 -8.90 13.02
CA PHE A 121 -3.72 -7.55 12.84
C PHE A 121 -2.83 -6.54 13.56
N PHE A 122 -2.10 -5.72 12.80
CA PHE A 122 -1.26 -4.65 13.32
C PHE A 122 -2.06 -3.37 13.52
N THR A 123 -2.03 -2.81 14.73
CA THR A 123 -2.76 -1.58 15.05
C THR A 123 -2.08 -0.35 14.45
N GLY A 124 -2.78 0.80 14.49
CA GLY A 124 -2.24 2.10 14.08
C GLY A 124 -1.27 2.72 15.09
N GLY A 125 -0.56 3.76 14.63
CA GLY A 125 0.42 4.52 15.41
C GLY A 125 1.59 4.97 14.54
N SER A 126 2.82 4.56 14.85
CA SER A 126 4.02 4.80 14.06
C SER A 126 4.54 3.52 13.46
N GLN A 127 4.59 3.43 12.13
CA GLN A 127 5.15 2.27 11.40
C GLN A 127 6.64 2.07 11.69
N SER A 128 7.37 3.12 12.02
CA SER A 128 8.78 3.02 12.42
C SER A 128 8.96 2.16 13.66
N ARG A 129 8.05 2.26 14.65
CA ARG A 129 8.11 1.41 15.86
C ARG A 129 8.00 -0.08 15.53
N ILE A 130 7.17 -0.44 14.55
CA ILE A 130 7.04 -1.85 14.12
C ILE A 130 8.38 -2.33 13.56
N VAL A 131 8.97 -1.58 12.64
CA VAL A 131 10.24 -1.95 12.01
C VAL A 131 11.38 -1.98 13.05
N ASP A 132 11.45 -0.98 13.94
CA ASP A 132 12.48 -0.91 14.98
C ASP A 132 12.44 -2.11 15.94
N VAL A 133 11.24 -2.68 16.19
CA VAL A 133 11.08 -3.86 17.07
C VAL A 133 11.28 -5.17 16.32
N PHE A 134 10.73 -5.31 15.11
CA PHE A 134 10.78 -6.58 14.36
C PHE A 134 12.02 -6.74 13.50
N LEU A 135 12.61 -5.64 13.05
CA LEU A 135 13.80 -5.57 12.18
C LEU A 135 14.86 -4.59 12.75
N PRO A 136 15.31 -4.78 14.00
CA PRO A 136 16.26 -3.86 14.62
C PRO A 136 17.57 -3.80 13.83
N GLY A 137 17.93 -2.61 13.32
CA GLY A 137 19.15 -2.42 12.52
C GLY A 137 19.15 -3.16 11.17
N GLY A 138 18.00 -3.66 10.70
CA GLY A 138 17.87 -4.48 9.50
C GLY A 138 17.93 -6.00 9.77
N ASP A 139 18.23 -6.42 11.01
CA ASP A 139 18.25 -7.84 11.38
C ASP A 139 16.86 -8.34 11.75
N THR A 140 16.52 -9.55 11.33
CA THR A 140 15.22 -10.16 11.63
C THR A 140 15.18 -10.75 13.04
N THR A 141 14.12 -10.46 13.80
CA THR A 141 13.85 -11.12 15.08
C THR A 141 13.21 -12.50 14.91
N GLU A 142 13.19 -13.31 15.98
CA GLU A 142 12.51 -14.62 15.97
C GLU A 142 11.00 -14.48 15.76
N ALA A 143 10.37 -13.46 16.35
CA ALA A 143 8.94 -13.17 16.14
C ALA A 143 8.65 -12.79 14.68
N TYR A 144 9.53 -11.99 14.04
CA TYR A 144 9.40 -11.69 12.62
C TYR A 144 9.49 -12.95 11.76
N ARG A 145 10.51 -13.79 11.99
CA ARG A 145 10.69 -15.06 11.25
C ARG A 145 9.50 -15.99 11.40
N ALA A 146 8.96 -16.12 12.62
CA ALA A 146 7.78 -16.94 12.88
C ALA A 146 6.53 -16.38 12.18
N LEU A 147 6.32 -15.05 12.21
CA LEU A 147 5.22 -14.37 11.54
C LEU A 147 5.33 -14.53 10.01
N TRP A 148 6.51 -14.33 9.45
CA TRP A 148 6.78 -14.52 8.02
C TRP A 148 6.49 -15.96 7.58
N GLN A 149 6.93 -16.95 8.36
CA GLN A 149 6.63 -18.35 8.10
C GLN A 149 5.12 -18.62 8.12
N ARG A 150 4.39 -18.11 9.14
CA ARG A 150 2.93 -18.26 9.19
C ARG A 150 2.23 -17.63 7.99
N TRP A 151 2.69 -16.46 7.54
CA TRP A 151 2.17 -15.84 6.32
C TRP A 151 2.44 -16.71 5.08
N GLN A 152 3.63 -17.29 4.95
CA GLN A 152 3.94 -18.25 3.87
C GLN A 152 3.10 -19.52 3.94
N GLU A 153 2.58 -19.89 5.11
CA GLU A 153 1.67 -21.02 5.32
C GLU A 153 0.19 -20.65 5.17
N GLY A 154 -0.11 -19.42 4.75
CA GLY A 154 -1.46 -18.94 4.44
C GLY A 154 -2.09 -18.03 5.49
N ALA A 155 -1.44 -17.75 6.62
CA ALA A 155 -1.99 -16.83 7.62
C ALA A 155 -2.14 -15.41 7.08
N VAL A 156 -3.28 -14.75 7.32
CA VAL A 156 -3.48 -13.37 6.87
C VAL A 156 -2.56 -12.41 7.62
N VAL A 157 -1.95 -11.45 6.91
CA VAL A 157 -1.35 -10.27 7.52
C VAL A 157 -2.23 -9.06 7.22
N SER A 158 -2.71 -8.45 8.28
CA SER A 158 -3.60 -7.30 8.19
C SER A 158 -3.14 -6.18 9.10
N GLY A 159 -3.58 -4.96 8.82
CA GLY A 159 -3.25 -3.83 9.67
C GLY A 159 -3.88 -2.54 9.20
N SER A 160 -3.97 -1.60 10.13
CA SER A 160 -4.59 -0.30 9.91
C SER A 160 -3.57 0.82 10.08
N SER A 161 -3.60 1.83 9.19
CA SER A 161 -2.73 3.00 9.28
C SER A 161 -1.24 2.61 9.26
N ALA A 162 -0.52 2.78 10.37
CA ALA A 162 0.87 2.33 10.50
C ALA A 162 1.06 0.83 10.23
N GLY A 163 0.08 -0.01 10.66
CA GLY A 163 0.06 -1.44 10.37
C GLY A 163 -0.16 -1.79 8.90
N ALA A 164 -0.71 -0.87 8.10
CA ALA A 164 -0.77 -0.99 6.65
C ALA A 164 0.53 -0.53 5.97
N ALA A 165 1.02 0.64 6.36
CA ALA A 165 2.21 1.24 5.74
C ALA A 165 3.47 0.36 5.86
N MET A 166 3.64 -0.35 6.99
CA MET A 166 4.80 -1.22 7.22
C MET A 166 4.85 -2.44 6.29
N MET A 167 3.74 -2.78 5.61
CA MET A 167 3.69 -4.00 4.80
C MET A 167 4.54 -3.92 3.53
N SER A 168 4.75 -2.74 2.95
CA SER A 168 5.64 -2.59 1.79
C SER A 168 7.10 -2.79 2.14
N ARG A 169 7.91 -3.21 1.17
CA ARG A 169 9.35 -3.37 1.34
C ARG A 169 10.06 -2.03 1.55
N VAL A 170 9.64 -1.02 0.81
CA VAL A 170 10.03 0.38 1.01
C VAL A 170 8.79 1.14 1.45
N MET A 171 8.81 1.75 2.61
CA MET A 171 7.65 2.43 3.19
C MET A 171 7.84 3.93 3.36
N ILE A 172 6.76 4.69 3.22
CA ILE A 172 6.72 6.09 3.59
C ILE A 172 6.61 6.17 5.13
N ALA A 173 7.64 6.75 5.76
CA ALA A 173 7.72 6.86 7.22
C ALA A 173 7.23 8.21 7.76
N GLY A 174 7.04 9.22 6.91
CA GLY A 174 6.56 10.55 7.32
C GLY A 174 6.71 11.62 6.23
N GLY A 175 6.38 12.85 6.57
CA GLY A 175 6.37 14.00 5.66
C GLY A 175 4.97 14.35 5.16
N SER A 176 4.76 15.60 4.75
CA SER A 176 3.55 16.08 4.08
C SER A 176 3.72 16.08 2.55
N SER A 177 2.64 16.29 1.81
CA SER A 177 2.69 16.48 0.35
C SER A 177 3.46 17.75 -0.02
N THR A 178 3.22 18.84 0.70
CA THR A 178 3.91 20.11 0.48
C THR A 178 5.40 20.00 0.75
N ASP A 179 5.81 19.39 1.89
CA ASP A 179 7.22 19.17 2.19
C ASP A 179 7.91 18.29 1.14
N ALA A 180 7.22 17.24 0.71
CA ALA A 180 7.74 16.33 -0.32
C ALA A 180 7.99 17.05 -1.65
N VAL A 181 7.02 17.85 -2.11
CA VAL A 181 7.15 18.58 -3.38
C VAL A 181 8.21 19.66 -3.31
N THR A 182 8.38 20.29 -2.14
CA THR A 182 9.37 21.36 -1.93
C THR A 182 10.78 20.80 -1.73
N HIS A 183 10.92 19.77 -0.90
CA HIS A 183 12.23 19.30 -0.43
C HIS A 183 12.64 17.91 -0.95
N GLY A 184 11.72 17.20 -1.63
CA GLY A 184 11.97 15.85 -2.14
C GLY A 184 11.98 14.78 -1.04
N VAL A 185 12.76 13.72 -1.28
CA VAL A 185 12.99 12.64 -0.30
C VAL A 185 14.13 13.03 0.64
N ARG A 186 13.94 12.83 1.95
CA ARG A 186 14.94 13.06 2.98
C ARG A 186 15.17 11.81 3.82
N LEU A 187 16.42 11.55 4.16
CA LEU A 187 16.89 10.43 4.96
C LEU A 187 17.99 10.90 5.92
N PRO A 188 17.94 10.52 7.20
CA PRO A 188 16.81 9.96 7.95
C PRO A 188 15.85 11.06 8.45
N ASP A 189 16.28 12.32 8.53
CA ASP A 189 15.55 13.45 9.11
C ASP A 189 15.58 14.67 8.19
N GLY A 190 14.64 15.58 8.37
CA GLY A 190 14.53 16.84 7.64
C GLY A 190 13.15 17.05 7.05
N ASP A 191 12.96 18.24 6.47
CA ASP A 191 11.76 18.57 5.70
C ASP A 191 11.74 17.77 4.41
N GLY A 192 10.59 17.25 4.03
CA GLY A 192 10.41 16.36 2.88
C GLY A 192 9.75 15.05 3.25
N VAL A 193 9.60 14.16 2.28
CA VAL A 193 9.10 12.81 2.54
C VAL A 193 10.24 11.91 3.05
N ARG A 194 9.96 11.17 4.12
CA ARG A 194 10.89 10.18 4.66
C ARG A 194 10.48 8.79 4.19
N ILE A 195 11.41 8.06 3.60
CA ILE A 195 11.25 6.66 3.22
C ILE A 195 12.25 5.79 3.99
N ARG A 196 11.88 4.57 4.30
CA ARG A 196 12.74 3.57 4.92
C ARG A 196 12.28 2.15 4.58
N GLU A 197 13.06 1.17 4.99
CA GLU A 197 12.67 -0.24 4.91
C GLU A 197 11.40 -0.51 5.72
N GLY A 198 10.51 -1.34 5.16
CA GLY A 198 9.32 -1.89 5.80
C GLY A 198 9.45 -3.39 6.02
N MET A 199 8.34 -4.05 6.35
CA MET A 199 8.31 -5.50 6.67
C MET A 199 8.33 -6.41 5.44
N GLY A 200 8.06 -5.89 4.24
CA GLY A 200 8.24 -6.61 2.98
C GLY A 200 7.13 -7.58 2.56
N PHE A 201 5.98 -7.61 3.22
CA PHE A 201 4.85 -8.47 2.83
C PHE A 201 4.21 -8.09 1.50
N PHE A 202 4.26 -6.80 1.14
CA PHE A 202 3.73 -6.26 -0.11
C PHE A 202 4.88 -5.80 -1.01
N GLU A 203 5.07 -6.49 -2.14
CA GLU A 203 6.19 -6.25 -3.06
C GLU A 203 5.79 -5.44 -4.31
N SER A 204 4.49 -5.34 -4.62
CA SER A 204 4.00 -4.73 -5.86
C SER A 204 4.14 -3.21 -5.90
N GLY A 205 4.60 -2.57 -4.82
CA GLY A 205 4.79 -1.13 -4.78
C GLY A 205 4.99 -0.57 -3.37
N MET A 206 4.87 0.74 -3.26
CA MET A 206 4.95 1.49 -2.01
C MET A 206 3.53 1.78 -1.51
N LEU A 207 3.29 1.54 -0.22
CA LEU A 207 2.00 1.80 0.41
C LEU A 207 1.99 3.13 1.15
N ASP A 208 0.88 3.86 1.02
CA ASP A 208 0.56 5.00 1.86
C ASP A 208 -0.88 4.89 2.39
N GLN A 209 -1.18 5.57 3.48
CA GLN A 209 -2.43 5.41 4.23
C GLN A 209 -3.01 6.78 4.63
N HIS A 210 -4.29 6.82 5.08
CA HIS A 210 -5.08 8.06 5.28
C HIS A 210 -4.98 8.99 4.07
N PHE A 211 -5.03 8.41 2.88
CA PHE A 211 -4.40 9.01 1.71
C PHE A 211 -5.10 10.29 1.25
N LEU A 212 -6.35 10.16 0.82
CA LEU A 212 -7.16 11.29 0.36
C LEU A 212 -7.59 12.18 1.54
N ALA A 213 -7.94 11.53 2.66
CA ALA A 213 -8.34 12.21 3.88
C ALA A 213 -7.27 13.16 4.46
N ARG A 214 -6.00 12.97 4.14
CA ARG A 214 -4.90 13.82 4.60
C ARG A 214 -4.10 14.45 3.46
N GLY A 215 -4.63 14.46 2.25
CA GLY A 215 -4.02 15.11 1.09
C GLY A 215 -2.61 14.61 0.75
N ARG A 216 -2.40 13.27 0.78
CA ARG A 216 -1.05 12.68 0.71
C ARG A 216 -0.54 12.42 -0.71
N ILE A 217 -1.24 12.89 -1.74
CA ILE A 217 -0.86 12.64 -3.13
C ILE A 217 0.56 13.12 -3.47
N GLY A 218 0.97 14.31 -3.03
CA GLY A 218 2.29 14.86 -3.36
C GLY A 218 3.44 14.02 -2.84
N ARG A 219 3.31 13.41 -1.64
CA ARG A 219 4.39 12.61 -1.09
C ARG A 219 4.57 11.27 -1.80
N ILE A 220 3.50 10.63 -2.27
CA ILE A 220 3.62 9.39 -3.05
C ILE A 220 4.15 9.66 -4.46
N LEU A 221 3.74 10.78 -5.11
CA LEU A 221 4.29 11.20 -6.40
C LEU A 221 5.81 11.40 -6.32
N VAL A 222 6.28 12.13 -5.33
CA VAL A 222 7.71 12.37 -5.10
C VAL A 222 8.45 11.07 -4.78
N SER A 223 7.86 10.19 -3.97
CA SER A 223 8.48 8.90 -3.62
C SER A 223 8.62 7.98 -4.82
N VAL A 224 7.64 7.93 -5.72
CA VAL A 224 7.67 7.15 -6.96
C VAL A 224 8.67 7.73 -7.97
N LEU A 225 8.88 9.05 -7.94
CA LEU A 225 9.87 9.74 -8.77
C LEU A 225 11.31 9.65 -8.23
N GLN A 226 11.49 9.19 -6.99
CA GLN A 226 12.81 8.94 -6.42
C GLN A 226 13.52 7.83 -7.22
N GLU A 227 14.77 8.06 -7.56
CA GLU A 227 15.66 7.06 -8.14
C GLU A 227 15.82 5.89 -7.13
N ASP A 228 15.85 4.66 -7.58
CA ASP A 228 15.93 3.44 -6.76
C ASP A 228 14.70 3.14 -5.85
N SER A 229 13.63 3.93 -5.94
CA SER A 229 12.36 3.64 -5.27
C SER A 229 11.43 2.77 -6.14
N PRO A 230 10.47 2.07 -5.54
CA PRO A 230 9.38 1.44 -6.29
C PRO A 230 8.66 2.47 -7.15
N GLN A 231 8.46 2.14 -8.44
CA GLN A 231 7.80 3.05 -9.39
C GLN A 231 6.28 2.97 -9.33
N ILE A 232 5.74 2.16 -8.44
CA ILE A 232 4.30 2.00 -8.19
C ILE A 232 4.02 2.44 -6.76
N GLY A 233 3.00 3.26 -6.58
CA GLY A 233 2.52 3.69 -5.30
C GLY A 233 1.01 3.43 -5.15
N LEU A 234 0.59 2.95 -3.98
CA LEU A 234 -0.81 2.72 -3.66
C LEU A 234 -1.19 3.49 -2.40
N GLY A 235 -2.07 4.47 -2.55
CA GLY A 235 -2.59 5.28 -1.46
C GLY A 235 -3.96 4.80 -1.00
N ILE A 236 -4.02 4.13 0.14
CA ILE A 236 -5.26 3.60 0.71
C ILE A 236 -5.91 4.65 1.61
N ASP A 237 -7.18 4.94 1.37
CA ASP A 237 -7.88 5.98 2.11
C ASP A 237 -8.46 5.52 3.45
N GLU A 238 -8.93 6.47 4.27
CA GLU A 238 -9.55 6.18 5.57
C GLU A 238 -10.80 5.31 5.41
N ASN A 239 -11.04 4.47 6.41
CA ASN A 239 -12.19 3.55 6.48
C ASN A 239 -12.34 2.63 5.25
N THR A 240 -11.22 2.29 4.62
CA THR A 240 -11.10 1.54 3.36
C THR A 240 -9.94 0.57 3.47
N ALA A 241 -10.03 -0.59 2.82
CA ALA A 241 -8.91 -1.51 2.70
C ALA A 241 -8.74 -2.05 1.28
N LEU A 242 -7.48 -2.32 0.93
CA LEU A 242 -7.09 -3.14 -0.20
C LEU A 242 -6.87 -4.57 0.30
N VAL A 243 -7.65 -5.50 -0.20
CA VAL A 243 -7.47 -6.93 0.05
C VAL A 243 -6.64 -7.52 -1.08
N VAL A 244 -5.54 -8.19 -0.76
CA VAL A 244 -4.60 -8.73 -1.74
C VAL A 244 -4.53 -10.26 -1.62
N ASP A 245 -4.65 -10.94 -2.76
CA ASP A 245 -4.52 -12.39 -2.90
C ASP A 245 -3.67 -12.69 -4.14
N GLY A 246 -2.39 -12.95 -3.95
CA GLY A 246 -1.41 -13.03 -5.03
C GLY A 246 -1.32 -11.74 -5.84
N ASP A 247 -1.49 -11.83 -7.15
CA ASP A 247 -1.49 -10.68 -8.07
C ASP A 247 -2.86 -9.96 -8.14
N SER A 248 -3.89 -10.51 -7.51
CA SER A 248 -5.23 -9.93 -7.52
C SER A 248 -5.49 -9.13 -6.26
N ALA A 249 -6.13 -7.99 -6.40
CA ALA A 249 -6.55 -7.16 -5.28
C ALA A 249 -7.95 -6.59 -5.51
N TRP A 250 -8.66 -6.27 -4.43
CA TRP A 250 -9.96 -5.60 -4.50
C TRP A 250 -10.13 -4.64 -3.33
N VAL A 251 -10.97 -3.64 -3.55
CA VAL A 251 -11.20 -2.58 -2.57
C VAL A 251 -12.49 -2.84 -1.81
N VAL A 252 -12.43 -2.71 -0.49
CA VAL A 252 -13.59 -2.77 0.42
C VAL A 252 -13.63 -1.56 1.35
N GLY A 253 -14.81 -1.13 1.74
CA GLY A 253 -15.01 -0.02 2.67
C GLY A 253 -15.59 1.23 2.04
N ALA A 254 -15.30 2.42 2.59
CA ALA A 254 -16.06 3.63 2.35
C ALA A 254 -15.55 4.51 1.18
N SER A 255 -14.27 4.41 0.84
CA SER A 255 -13.59 5.27 -0.15
C SER A 255 -12.90 4.40 -1.21
N GLY A 256 -11.66 4.72 -1.57
CA GLY A 256 -10.92 4.02 -2.61
C GLY A 256 -9.43 3.94 -2.35
N VAL A 257 -8.74 3.36 -3.32
CA VAL A 257 -7.29 3.27 -3.41
C VAL A 257 -6.81 4.03 -4.63
N VAL A 258 -5.93 4.98 -4.42
CA VAL A 258 -5.24 5.69 -5.51
C VAL A 258 -4.03 4.88 -5.93
N VAL A 259 -3.99 4.46 -7.18
CA VAL A 259 -2.86 3.74 -7.79
C VAL A 259 -2.08 4.73 -8.63
N VAL A 260 -0.80 4.90 -8.32
CA VAL A 260 0.15 5.76 -9.05
C VAL A 260 1.13 4.86 -9.78
N ASP A 261 1.18 4.97 -11.10
CA ASP A 261 2.12 4.26 -11.97
C ASP A 261 3.14 5.23 -12.58
N GLY A 262 4.39 5.13 -12.16
CA GLY A 262 5.52 5.90 -12.66
C GLY A 262 6.45 5.13 -13.59
N ARG A 263 6.11 3.91 -14.01
CA ARG A 263 6.99 3.05 -14.83
C ARG A 263 7.31 3.67 -16.21
N SER A 264 6.37 4.46 -16.75
CA SER A 264 6.52 5.13 -18.04
C SER A 264 6.79 6.64 -17.93
N VAL A 265 7.06 7.14 -16.72
CA VAL A 265 7.26 8.57 -16.48
C VAL A 265 8.52 9.09 -17.18
N GLN A 266 8.42 10.24 -17.85
CA GLN A 266 9.56 10.98 -18.35
C GLN A 266 10.08 11.91 -17.24
N ARG A 267 11.19 11.52 -16.60
CA ARG A 267 11.83 12.36 -15.58
C ARG A 267 12.40 13.64 -16.20
N THR A 268 12.12 14.78 -15.60
CA THR A 268 12.56 16.11 -16.06
C THR A 268 13.51 16.80 -15.07
N GLY A 269 13.71 16.21 -13.92
CA GLY A 269 14.59 16.69 -12.85
C GLY A 269 14.43 15.86 -11.58
N PRO A 270 15.15 16.19 -10.51
CA PRO A 270 14.96 15.54 -9.22
C PRO A 270 13.50 15.67 -8.76
N TYR A 271 12.84 14.53 -8.51
CA TYR A 271 11.44 14.46 -8.08
C TYR A 271 10.44 15.15 -9.03
N ARG A 272 10.78 15.31 -10.32
CA ARG A 272 9.95 15.94 -11.35
C ARG A 272 9.80 15.00 -12.54
N GLY A 273 8.60 14.98 -13.10
CA GLY A 273 8.30 14.09 -14.23
C GLY A 273 6.99 14.40 -14.92
N LEU A 274 6.90 13.93 -16.15
CA LEU A 274 5.72 14.01 -17.01
C LEU A 274 5.15 12.61 -17.21
N GLY A 275 3.82 12.49 -17.17
CA GLY A 275 3.12 11.28 -17.56
C GLY A 275 3.07 10.19 -16.48
N LEU A 276 3.00 10.55 -15.20
CA LEU A 276 2.55 9.63 -14.17
C LEU A 276 1.10 9.25 -14.47
N SER A 277 0.76 7.96 -14.41
CA SER A 277 -0.62 7.51 -14.55
C SER A 277 -1.26 7.30 -13.19
N ILE A 278 -2.48 7.82 -13.00
CA ILE A 278 -3.22 7.69 -11.74
C ILE A 278 -4.60 7.09 -12.00
N ASN A 279 -4.96 6.09 -11.21
CA ASN A 279 -6.31 5.54 -11.13
C ASN A 279 -6.83 5.61 -9.70
N LEU A 280 -8.08 5.99 -9.53
CA LEU A 280 -8.83 5.76 -8.30
C LEU A 280 -9.66 4.48 -8.46
N VAL A 281 -9.32 3.47 -7.66
CA VAL A 281 -10.00 2.17 -7.59
C VAL A 281 -10.95 2.22 -6.40
N GLY A 282 -12.25 2.28 -6.67
CA GLY A 282 -13.28 2.39 -5.63
C GLY A 282 -13.73 1.04 -5.09
N ALA A 283 -14.52 1.08 -4.02
CA ALA A 283 -15.06 -0.15 -3.41
C ALA A 283 -15.76 -1.05 -4.45
N GLY A 284 -15.52 -2.35 -4.39
CA GLY A 284 -16.02 -3.37 -5.28
C GLY A 284 -15.19 -3.61 -6.56
N ASP A 285 -14.27 -2.71 -6.90
CA ASP A 285 -13.41 -2.89 -8.07
C ASP A 285 -12.29 -3.90 -7.81
N LEU A 286 -11.85 -4.58 -8.87
CA LEU A 286 -10.69 -5.46 -8.89
C LEU A 286 -9.50 -4.74 -9.54
N LEU A 287 -8.32 -5.00 -9.00
CA LEU A 287 -7.04 -4.51 -9.49
C LEU A 287 -6.09 -5.69 -9.70
N ASP A 288 -5.57 -5.84 -10.91
CA ASP A 288 -4.43 -6.72 -11.18
C ASP A 288 -3.14 -5.95 -10.82
N LEU A 289 -2.41 -6.41 -9.81
CA LEU A 289 -1.23 -5.71 -9.28
C LEU A 289 -0.02 -5.79 -10.22
N ARG A 290 0.03 -6.74 -11.14
CA ARG A 290 1.11 -6.89 -12.11
C ARG A 290 0.96 -5.93 -13.28
N THR A 291 -0.27 -5.83 -13.83
CA THR A 291 -0.57 -4.99 -15.00
C THR A 291 -1.10 -3.62 -14.63
N LEU A 292 -1.59 -3.45 -13.41
CA LEU A 292 -2.35 -2.30 -12.88
C LEU A 292 -3.67 -2.07 -13.63
N THR A 293 -4.20 -3.14 -14.24
CA THR A 293 -5.52 -3.10 -14.90
C THR A 293 -6.62 -3.08 -13.84
N VAL A 294 -7.52 -2.12 -13.97
CA VAL A 294 -8.70 -1.97 -13.10
C VAL A 294 -9.91 -2.57 -13.80
N GLN A 295 -10.54 -3.55 -13.18
CA GLN A 295 -11.84 -4.05 -13.59
C GLN A 295 -12.91 -3.47 -12.66
N ARG A 296 -13.72 -2.58 -13.18
CA ARG A 296 -14.80 -1.94 -12.42
C ARG A 296 -15.90 -2.92 -12.10
N GLU A 297 -16.50 -2.76 -10.93
CA GLU A 297 -17.66 -3.55 -10.53
C GLU A 297 -18.82 -3.34 -11.49
N ARG A 298 -19.50 -4.43 -11.90
CA ARG A 298 -20.56 -4.41 -12.93
C ARG A 298 -21.80 -3.62 -12.54
N THR A 299 -22.01 -3.42 -11.24
CA THR A 299 -23.17 -2.66 -10.72
C THR A 299 -22.97 -1.14 -10.80
N LYS A 300 -21.74 -0.68 -11.08
CA LYS A 300 -21.43 0.75 -11.20
C LYS A 300 -21.96 1.32 -12.53
N ASN A 301 -22.53 2.49 -12.43
CA ASN A 301 -22.99 3.26 -13.57
C ASN A 301 -21.94 4.32 -13.96
N PRO A 302 -21.87 4.72 -15.24
CA PRO A 302 -21.06 5.85 -15.66
C PRO A 302 -21.41 7.12 -14.88
N VAL A 303 -20.38 7.91 -14.54
CA VAL A 303 -20.59 9.23 -13.93
C VAL A 303 -21.16 10.16 -14.99
N PRO A 304 -22.30 10.82 -14.74
CA PRO A 304 -22.88 11.77 -15.70
C PRO A 304 -22.00 13.02 -15.79
N VAL A 305 -21.70 13.43 -17.03
CA VAL A 305 -20.99 14.67 -17.31
C VAL A 305 -21.98 15.82 -17.42
N THR A 306 -21.72 16.90 -16.71
CA THR A 306 -22.51 18.14 -16.77
C THR A 306 -21.68 19.24 -17.43
N GLU A 307 -22.37 20.19 -18.13
CA GLU A 307 -21.71 21.36 -18.72
C GLU A 307 -21.40 22.46 -17.70
N ALA A 308 -21.83 22.28 -16.44
CA ALA A 308 -21.56 23.23 -15.38
C ALA A 308 -20.09 23.33 -15.09
N SER A 309 -19.56 24.53 -14.90
CA SER A 309 -18.25 24.76 -14.35
C SER A 309 -18.24 24.27 -12.90
N ILE A 310 -17.28 23.43 -12.57
CA ILE A 310 -17.09 22.94 -11.20
C ILE A 310 -15.99 23.75 -10.56
N GLU A 311 -16.18 24.09 -9.29
CA GLU A 311 -15.16 24.73 -8.48
C GLU A 311 -14.05 23.71 -8.19
N LEU A 312 -12.85 24.02 -8.65
CA LEU A 312 -11.66 23.21 -8.37
C LEU A 312 -11.08 23.60 -7.00
N PRO A 313 -10.49 22.67 -6.27
CA PRO A 313 -9.83 23.00 -5.00
C PRO A 313 -8.68 23.98 -5.23
N GLU A 314 -8.50 24.95 -4.35
CA GLU A 314 -7.37 25.88 -4.40
C GLU A 314 -6.03 25.17 -4.11
N ASP A 315 -6.01 24.28 -3.13
CA ASP A 315 -4.85 23.47 -2.75
C ASP A 315 -5.14 21.97 -3.01
N PRO A 316 -4.45 21.32 -3.97
CA PRO A 316 -4.66 19.90 -4.27
C PRO A 316 -4.19 18.97 -3.14
N PHE A 317 -3.45 19.48 -2.16
CA PHE A 317 -2.95 18.74 -0.99
C PHE A 317 -3.78 18.96 0.27
N ALA A 318 -4.84 19.76 0.20
CA ALA A 318 -5.78 19.88 1.30
C ALA A 318 -6.56 18.55 1.51
N ARG A 319 -7.17 18.44 2.69
CA ARG A 319 -8.01 17.30 3.06
C ARG A 319 -9.09 17.05 1.98
N TRP A 320 -9.14 15.84 1.44
CA TRP A 320 -10.08 15.39 0.40
C TRP A 320 -9.98 16.14 -0.94
N ALA A 321 -9.15 17.16 -1.06
CA ALA A 321 -9.08 18.02 -2.24
C ALA A 321 -8.79 17.24 -3.54
N PHE A 322 -7.88 16.26 -3.49
CA PHE A 322 -7.57 15.47 -4.67
C PHE A 322 -8.72 14.54 -5.08
N LEU A 323 -9.52 14.04 -4.13
CA LEU A 323 -10.74 13.30 -4.44
C LEU A 323 -11.77 14.20 -5.14
N HIS A 324 -12.02 15.40 -4.59
CA HIS A 324 -12.93 16.36 -5.19
C HIS A 324 -12.47 16.78 -6.58
N LEU A 325 -11.16 16.96 -6.79
CA LEU A 325 -10.57 17.22 -8.10
C LEU A 325 -10.90 16.09 -9.11
N MET A 326 -10.66 14.83 -8.73
CA MET A 326 -10.97 13.69 -9.61
C MET A 326 -12.46 13.60 -9.94
N VAL A 327 -13.34 13.86 -8.96
CA VAL A 327 -14.80 13.90 -9.18
C VAL A 327 -15.15 15.05 -10.10
N ALA A 328 -14.57 16.23 -9.89
CA ALA A 328 -14.81 17.42 -10.71
C ALA A 328 -14.42 17.19 -12.18
N LEU A 329 -13.23 16.66 -12.43
CA LEU A 329 -12.78 16.33 -13.79
C LEU A 329 -13.69 15.28 -14.43
N ALA A 330 -14.07 14.24 -13.71
CA ALA A 330 -14.90 13.15 -14.21
C ALA A 330 -16.36 13.54 -14.51
N SER A 331 -16.89 14.57 -13.86
CA SER A 331 -18.32 14.96 -13.93
C SER A 331 -18.58 16.26 -14.68
N SER A 332 -17.57 16.92 -15.25
CA SER A 332 -17.71 18.19 -15.98
C SER A 332 -17.09 18.15 -17.37
N SER A 333 -17.22 19.24 -18.11
CA SER A 333 -16.53 19.46 -19.39
C SER A 333 -15.05 19.87 -19.21
N THR A 334 -14.63 20.20 -17.99
CA THR A 334 -13.22 20.46 -17.65
C THR A 334 -12.45 19.15 -17.64
N ARG A 335 -11.42 19.04 -18.47
CA ARG A 335 -10.64 17.80 -18.64
C ARG A 335 -9.27 17.84 -17.99
N GLU A 336 -8.85 18.99 -17.52
CA GLU A 336 -7.57 19.19 -16.83
C GLU A 336 -7.63 20.31 -15.82
N ALA A 337 -6.73 20.25 -14.86
CA ALA A 337 -6.45 21.30 -13.89
C ALA A 337 -4.96 21.47 -13.69
N THR A 338 -4.51 22.69 -13.43
CA THR A 338 -3.12 22.99 -13.13
C THR A 338 -3.04 23.84 -11.87
N PHE A 339 -2.15 23.43 -10.95
CA PHE A 339 -1.92 24.09 -9.67
C PHE A 339 -0.50 24.62 -9.63
N ALA A 340 -0.35 25.92 -9.37
CA ALA A 340 0.94 26.50 -9.06
C ALA A 340 1.24 26.25 -7.57
N LEU A 341 2.32 25.51 -7.31
CA LEU A 341 2.85 25.25 -5.97
C LEU A 341 4.10 26.10 -5.79
N SER A 342 4.59 26.27 -4.54
CA SER A 342 5.74 27.16 -4.27
C SER A 342 6.98 26.83 -5.12
N GLU A 343 7.32 25.56 -5.24
CA GLU A 343 8.52 25.06 -5.94
C GLU A 343 8.20 24.14 -7.14
N ALA A 344 6.91 23.98 -7.46
CA ALA A 344 6.46 23.07 -8.47
C ALA A 344 5.18 23.54 -9.16
N SER A 345 4.81 22.83 -10.23
CA SER A 345 3.50 22.89 -10.84
C SER A 345 2.96 21.47 -10.96
N LEU A 346 1.74 21.26 -10.50
CA LEU A 346 1.02 20.00 -10.62
C LEU A 346 -0.07 20.15 -11.68
N ARG A 347 0.01 19.36 -12.74
CA ARG A 347 -1.05 19.25 -13.75
C ARG A 347 -1.71 17.88 -13.65
N VAL A 348 -3.03 17.85 -13.66
CA VAL A 348 -3.85 16.63 -13.68
C VAL A 348 -4.80 16.73 -14.85
N ALA A 349 -4.79 15.75 -15.75
CA ALA A 349 -5.64 15.71 -16.92
C ALA A 349 -6.20 14.30 -17.12
N GLU A 350 -7.39 14.18 -17.75
CA GLU A 350 -7.85 12.89 -18.25
C GLU A 350 -6.86 12.35 -19.30
N ASP A 351 -6.62 11.04 -19.27
CA ASP A 351 -5.71 10.39 -20.22
C ASP A 351 -6.49 9.51 -21.21
N GLU A 352 -5.78 8.96 -22.19
CA GLU A 352 -6.38 8.03 -23.17
C GLU A 352 -7.04 6.83 -22.47
N GLY A 353 -8.26 6.52 -22.86
CA GLY A 353 -9.07 5.47 -22.24
C GLY A 353 -9.73 5.86 -20.92
N PHE A 354 -9.70 7.16 -20.54
CA PHE A 354 -10.36 7.64 -19.32
C PHE A 354 -11.80 7.18 -19.22
N SER A 355 -12.19 6.74 -18.04
CA SER A 355 -13.57 6.45 -17.67
C SER A 355 -13.80 6.69 -16.20
N ALA A 356 -15.06 7.00 -15.83
CA ALA A 356 -15.47 7.14 -14.44
C ALA A 356 -16.80 6.45 -14.18
N SER A 357 -16.95 5.86 -13.00
CA SER A 357 -18.16 5.14 -12.60
C SER A 357 -18.42 5.26 -11.10
N MET A 358 -19.69 5.04 -10.70
CA MET A 358 -20.17 5.15 -9.33
C MET A 358 -21.30 4.15 -9.06
N THR A 359 -21.53 3.77 -7.81
CA THR A 359 -22.71 2.99 -7.41
C THR A 359 -23.92 3.87 -7.14
N GLY A 360 -23.71 5.12 -6.74
CA GLY A 360 -24.76 6.11 -6.52
C GLY A 360 -24.21 7.53 -6.55
N PRO A 361 -25.08 8.53 -6.85
CA PRO A 361 -24.66 9.92 -7.00
C PRO A 361 -24.25 10.61 -5.69
N THR A 362 -24.64 10.03 -4.55
CA THR A 362 -24.33 10.51 -3.20
C THR A 362 -24.02 9.31 -2.29
N GLY A 363 -23.58 9.57 -1.07
CA GLY A 363 -23.29 8.53 -0.09
C GLY A 363 -21.85 8.05 -0.05
N GLY A 364 -20.97 8.63 -0.86
CA GLY A 364 -19.52 8.50 -0.70
C GLY A 364 -18.99 9.42 0.41
N VAL A 365 -17.69 9.37 0.65
CA VAL A 365 -17.02 10.23 1.64
C VAL A 365 -17.12 11.70 1.23
N GLU A 366 -17.29 12.58 2.21
CA GLU A 366 -17.36 14.05 2.00
C GLU A 366 -18.34 14.47 0.90
N GLY A 367 -19.49 13.78 0.75
CA GLY A 367 -20.52 14.11 -0.23
C GLY A 367 -20.22 13.71 -1.67
N THR A 368 -19.15 12.96 -1.90
CA THR A 368 -18.81 12.44 -3.24
C THR A 368 -19.73 11.28 -3.64
N PRO A 369 -19.73 10.85 -4.92
CA PRO A 369 -20.49 9.68 -5.35
C PRO A 369 -20.04 8.41 -4.63
N ALA A 370 -20.99 7.56 -4.22
CA ALA A 370 -20.70 6.27 -3.61
C ALA A 370 -20.00 5.35 -4.61
N GLY A 371 -18.99 4.60 -4.13
CA GLY A 371 -18.23 3.65 -4.95
C GLY A 371 -17.53 4.30 -6.14
N PHE A 372 -17.19 5.59 -6.05
CA PHE A 372 -16.56 6.33 -7.13
C PHE A 372 -15.24 5.73 -7.56
N SER A 373 -15.06 5.59 -8.86
CA SER A 373 -13.84 5.12 -9.51
C SER A 373 -13.59 5.95 -10.76
N ALA A 374 -12.35 6.35 -10.99
CA ALA A 374 -12.00 7.17 -12.13
C ALA A 374 -10.56 6.95 -12.60
N GLY A 375 -10.31 7.15 -13.87
CA GLY A 375 -8.98 7.10 -14.48
C GLY A 375 -8.96 6.34 -15.81
N PRO A 376 -7.78 6.27 -16.46
CA PRO A 376 -6.54 6.88 -15.99
C PRO A 376 -6.54 8.40 -16.09
N PHE A 377 -5.90 9.06 -15.12
CA PHE A 377 -5.47 10.45 -15.22
C PHE A 377 -3.98 10.51 -15.52
N LYS A 378 -3.57 11.43 -16.37
CA LYS A 378 -2.18 11.81 -16.59
C LYS A 378 -1.79 12.91 -15.62
N VAL A 379 -0.71 12.71 -14.88
CA VAL A 379 -0.23 13.67 -13.91
C VAL A 379 1.20 14.07 -14.23
N ASP A 380 1.43 15.37 -14.29
CA ASP A 380 2.74 15.99 -14.50
C ASP A 380 3.10 16.78 -13.23
N LEU A 381 4.28 16.49 -12.68
CA LEU A 381 4.89 17.25 -11.58
C LEU A 381 6.15 17.93 -12.11
N LEU A 382 6.04 19.24 -12.37
CA LEU A 382 7.06 20.05 -13.01
C LEU A 382 7.76 20.99 -12.03
N GLN A 383 8.94 21.50 -12.41
CA GLN A 383 9.57 22.61 -11.70
C GLN A 383 8.66 23.83 -11.77
N GLY A 384 8.44 24.52 -10.65
CA GLY A 384 7.75 25.78 -10.63
C GLY A 384 8.48 26.83 -11.47
N SER A 385 7.75 27.69 -12.17
CA SER A 385 8.35 28.88 -12.75
C SER A 385 8.82 29.73 -11.57
N ALA A 386 10.13 30.01 -11.51
CA ALA A 386 10.63 31.02 -10.57
C ALA A 386 9.84 32.30 -10.83
N GLY A 387 9.07 32.75 -9.86
CA GLY A 387 8.34 34.01 -9.96
C GLY A 387 9.34 35.13 -10.23
N ASN A 388 9.18 35.77 -11.38
CA ASN A 388 9.87 37.01 -11.70
C ASN A 388 9.36 38.12 -10.82
#